data_43767c30b9ef9d9e58652c410a1aa7bd
#
_entry.id   43767c30b9ef9d9e58652c410a1aa7bd
#
_cell.length_a   1.000
_cell.length_b   1.000
_cell.length_c   1.000
_cell.angle_alpha   90.00
_cell.angle_beta   90.00
_cell.angle_gamma   90.00
#
_symmetry.space_group_name_H-M   'P 1'
#
loop_
_entity.id
_entity.type
_entity.pdbx_description
1 polymer ?
#
loop_
_entity_poly.entity_id
_entity_poly.type
_entity_poly.pdbx_seq_one_letter_code
_entity_poly.pdbx_strand_id
1 'polypeptide(L)'
;MKAKSNNYRGKVDISVSQNFITSKNTIYKLIKKTNISKNDFVIEIGPGKGHITEALCEKSYWVTAIELDRSLYGNLINKFKSKNNVTLINKDFLNWKLPKKREYKVFSNIPFYIT
;
A
#
# COMPACT_ATOMS: atom_id res chain seq x y z
N MET A 1 -10.53 4.44 -2.14
CA MET A 1 -9.93 4.91 -3.33
C MET A 1 -10.77 4.65 -4.57
N LYS A 2 -10.79 5.60 -5.46
CA LYS A 2 -11.53 5.46 -6.66
C LYS A 2 -10.65 5.30 -7.80
N ALA A 3 -10.94 4.46 -8.57
CA ALA A 3 -10.15 4.39 -9.76
C ALA A 3 -10.63 5.37 -10.77
N LYS A 4 -10.96 5.84 -10.85
CA LYS A 4 -11.37 6.38 -11.66
C LYS A 4 -11.79 6.93 -12.26
N SER A 5 -11.84 7.22 -12.50
CA SER A 5 -12.19 7.73 -12.89
C SER A 5 -12.50 7.96 -13.77
N ASN A 6 -12.77 8.14 -14.22
CA ASN A 6 -12.98 8.34 -15.00
C ASN A 6 -13.02 8.57 -15.92
N ASN A 7 -13.09 8.80 -16.13
CA ASN A 7 -12.89 8.99 -17.03
C ASN A 7 -12.03 9.19 -17.57
N TYR A 8 -11.64 9.15 -17.27
CA TYR A 8 -10.60 9.30 -17.76
C TYR A 8 -9.96 8.53 -18.40
N ARG A 9 -9.95 8.38 -18.77
CA ARG A 9 -9.44 7.66 -19.18
C ARG A 9 -8.52 7.50 -19.00
N GLY A 10 -9.02 7.75 -18.75
CA GLY A 10 -7.73 7.95 -18.67
C GLY A 10 -6.81 6.94 -18.27
N LYS A 11 -5.82 6.96 -18.83
CA LYS A 11 -4.75 6.11 -18.46
C LYS A 11 -3.81 6.86 -17.57
N VAL A 12 -3.39 6.22 -16.52
CA VAL A 12 -2.35 6.78 -15.66
C VAL A 12 -1.01 6.46 -16.29
N ASP A 13 -0.16 7.45 -16.32
CA ASP A 13 1.21 7.24 -16.75
C ASP A 13 1.94 6.58 -15.58
N ILE A 14 2.27 5.33 -15.75
CA ILE A 14 2.83 4.55 -14.66
C ILE A 14 4.16 5.10 -14.20
N SER A 15 4.99 5.56 -15.13
CA SER A 15 6.30 6.04 -14.71
C SER A 15 6.18 7.33 -13.90
N VAL A 16 5.24 8.20 -14.26
CA VAL A 16 5.00 9.40 -13.47
C VAL A 16 4.45 9.03 -12.10
N SER A 17 3.51 8.08 -12.06
CA SER A 17 2.96 7.64 -10.80
C SER A 17 4.02 7.07 -9.88
N GLN A 18 4.91 6.27 -10.42
CA GLN A 18 5.95 5.66 -9.61
C GLN A 18 6.91 6.70 -9.07
N ASN A 19 7.28 7.67 -9.88
CA ASN A 19 8.14 8.75 -9.39
C ASN A 19 7.47 9.54 -8.31
N PHE A 20 6.19 9.82 -8.48
CA PHE A 20 5.41 10.54 -7.50
C PHE A 20 5.39 9.80 -6.17
N ILE A 21 5.20 8.48 -6.24
CA ILE A 21 5.06 7.65 -5.06
C ILE A 21 6.38 7.48 -4.31
N THR A 22 7.52 7.64 -4.98
CA THR A 22 8.79 7.50 -4.29
C THR A 22 9.21 8.73 -3.52
N SER A 23 8.56 9.86 -3.73
CA SER A 23 8.90 11.07 -2.99
C SER A 23 8.38 10.97 -1.57
N LYS A 24 9.28 11.05 -0.60
CA LYS A 24 8.90 10.98 0.80
C LYS A 24 7.91 12.05 1.19
N ASN A 25 8.16 13.28 0.76
CA ASN A 25 7.26 14.37 1.09
C ASN A 25 5.87 14.12 0.54
N THR A 26 5.79 13.64 -0.68
CA THR A 26 4.51 13.36 -1.30
C THR A 26 3.77 12.25 -0.56
N ILE A 27 4.49 11.22 -0.17
CA ILE A 27 3.90 10.11 0.55
C ILE A 27 3.33 10.57 1.89
N TYR A 28 4.10 11.34 2.63
CA TYR A 28 3.61 11.82 3.92
C TYR A 28 2.44 12.76 3.76
N LYS A 29 2.42 13.57 2.72
CA LYS A 29 1.26 14.41 2.45
C LYS A 29 0.02 13.60 2.14
N LEU A 30 0.18 12.52 1.38
CA LEU A 30 -0.94 11.64 1.07
C LEU A 30 -1.50 11.00 2.33
N ILE A 31 -0.62 10.45 3.14
CA ILE A 31 -1.06 9.75 4.34
C ILE A 31 -1.70 10.73 5.31
N LYS A 32 -1.19 11.93 5.38
CA LYS A 32 -1.74 12.94 6.26
C LYS A 32 -3.17 13.31 5.88
N LYS A 33 -3.53 13.15 4.62
CA LYS A 33 -4.88 13.44 4.17
C LYS A 33 -5.85 12.30 4.47
N THR A 34 -5.34 11.16 4.91
CA THR A 34 -6.18 10.06 5.33
C THR A 34 -6.47 10.22 6.80
N ASN A 35 -7.37 9.39 7.31
CA ASN A 35 -7.61 9.38 8.74
C ASN A 35 -6.89 8.22 9.44
N ILE A 36 -5.80 7.77 8.86
CA ILE A 36 -4.99 6.72 9.47
C ILE A 36 -4.26 7.28 10.68
N SER A 37 -4.33 6.56 11.78
CA SER A 37 -3.73 6.98 13.04
C SER A 37 -2.98 5.82 13.68
N LYS A 38 -2.33 6.10 14.79
CA LYS A 38 -1.54 5.11 15.52
C LYS A 38 -2.35 3.96 16.07
N ASN A 39 -3.65 4.08 16.07
CA ASN A 39 -4.50 2.99 16.56
C ASN A 39 -4.99 2.07 15.46
N ASP A 40 -4.63 2.35 14.25
CA ASP A 40 -5.22 1.66 13.11
C ASP A 40 -4.41 0.46 12.65
N PHE A 41 -5.15 -0.57 12.26
CA PHE A 41 -4.58 -1.65 11.46
C PHE A 41 -4.84 -1.30 10.00
N VAL A 42 -3.79 -1.35 9.20
CA VAL A 42 -3.88 -0.97 7.79
C VAL A 42 -3.53 -2.16 6.92
N ILE A 43 -4.35 -2.38 5.91
CA ILE A 43 -4.06 -3.36 4.88
C ILE A 43 -3.61 -2.60 3.65
N GLU A 44 -2.40 -2.88 3.20
CA GLU A 44 -1.87 -2.24 2.01
C GLU A 44 -1.84 -3.23 0.86
N ILE A 45 -2.42 -2.83 -0.26
CA ILE A 45 -2.46 -3.67 -1.45
C ILE A 45 -1.41 -3.16 -2.43
N GLY A 46 -0.50 -4.04 -2.82
CA GLY A 46 0.50 -3.72 -3.81
C GLY A 46 1.57 -2.77 -3.33
N PRO A 47 2.26 -3.11 -2.24
CA PRO A 47 3.28 -2.22 -1.67
C PRO A 47 4.46 -1.96 -2.59
N GLY A 48 4.68 -2.81 -3.58
CA GLY A 48 5.77 -2.60 -4.52
C GLY A 48 7.11 -2.55 -3.84
N LYS A 49 7.77 -1.40 -3.92
CA LYS A 49 9.08 -1.24 -3.32
C LYS A 49 9.03 -0.85 -1.85
N GLY A 50 7.84 -0.61 -1.32
CA GLY A 50 7.67 -0.41 0.11
C GLY A 50 7.81 1.01 0.61
N HIS A 51 7.82 1.99 -0.28
CA HIS A 51 7.96 3.38 0.16
C HIS A 51 6.76 3.84 0.98
N ILE A 52 5.57 3.52 0.53
CA ILE A 52 4.37 3.87 1.28
C ILE A 52 4.24 2.97 2.51
N THR A 53 4.61 1.71 2.37
CA THR A 53 4.60 0.79 3.50
C THR A 53 5.40 1.34 4.67
N GLU A 54 6.56 1.87 4.38
CA GLU A 54 7.44 2.43 5.41
C GLU A 54 6.73 3.55 6.16
N ALA A 55 6.11 4.46 5.43
CA ALA A 55 5.40 5.58 6.05
C ALA A 55 4.18 5.11 6.82
N LEU A 56 3.46 4.12 6.28
CA LEU A 56 2.31 3.57 6.98
C LEU A 56 2.71 2.92 8.30
N CYS A 57 3.85 2.23 8.32
CA CYS A 57 4.34 1.63 9.56
C CYS A 57 4.59 2.67 10.63
N GLU A 58 5.02 3.86 10.22
CA GLU A 58 5.26 4.93 11.18
C GLU A 58 3.99 5.59 11.67
N LYS A 59 2.94 5.57 10.86
CA LYS A 59 1.72 6.31 11.17
C LYS A 59 0.59 5.45 11.70
N SER A 60 0.73 4.14 11.66
CA SER A 60 -0.34 3.25 12.08
C SER A 60 0.16 2.30 13.16
N TYR A 61 -0.76 1.50 13.67
CA TYR A 61 -0.40 0.50 14.66
C TYR A 61 0.27 -0.71 14.00
N TRP A 62 -0.29 -1.17 12.90
CA TRP A 62 0.21 -2.35 12.23
C TRP A 62 -0.17 -2.30 10.76
N VAL A 63 0.75 -2.73 9.90
CA VAL A 63 0.49 -2.79 8.46
C VAL A 63 0.58 -4.24 8.01
N THR A 64 -0.42 -4.68 7.26
CA THR A 64 -0.37 -5.95 6.56
C THR A 64 -0.32 -5.63 5.08
N ALA A 65 0.79 -5.91 4.44
CA ALA A 65 1.00 -5.56 3.04
C ALA A 65 0.98 -6.82 2.19
N ILE A 66 0.18 -6.79 1.14
CA ILE A 66 -0.06 -7.94 0.29
C ILE A 66 0.52 -7.67 -1.08
N GLU A 67 1.53 -8.43 -1.45
CA GLU A 67 2.25 -8.25 -2.70
C GLU A 67 2.17 -9.52 -3.54
N LEU A 68 1.67 -9.39 -4.74
CA LEU A 68 1.53 -10.51 -5.66
C LEU A 68 2.86 -10.92 -6.26
N ASP A 69 3.70 -9.98 -6.59
CA ASP A 69 4.96 -10.23 -7.28
C ASP A 69 5.97 -10.82 -6.30
N ARG A 70 6.46 -12.02 -6.65
CA ARG A 70 7.32 -12.76 -5.75
C ARG A 70 8.66 -12.06 -5.54
N SER A 71 9.18 -11.45 -6.58
CA SER A 71 10.47 -10.77 -6.50
C SER A 71 10.37 -9.53 -5.60
N LEU A 72 9.31 -8.75 -5.79
CA LEU A 72 9.07 -7.60 -4.94
C LEU A 72 8.83 -8.01 -3.50
N TYR A 73 8.10 -9.10 -3.30
CA TYR A 73 7.86 -9.62 -1.96
C TYR A 73 9.18 -9.95 -1.26
N GLY A 74 10.10 -10.61 -1.98
CA GLY A 74 11.41 -10.95 -1.41
C GLY A 74 12.18 -9.71 -0.99
N ASN A 75 12.11 -8.67 -1.82
CA ASN A 75 12.78 -7.41 -1.47
C ASN A 75 12.15 -6.76 -0.25
N LEU A 76 10.82 -6.87 -0.12
CA LEU A 76 10.14 -6.33 1.03
C LEU A 76 10.51 -7.06 2.32
N ILE A 77 10.60 -8.38 2.26
CA ILE A 77 11.02 -9.16 3.42
C ILE A 77 12.38 -8.65 3.92
N ASN A 78 13.30 -8.44 2.99
CA ASN A 78 14.62 -7.96 3.37
C ASN A 78 14.57 -6.53 3.91
N LYS A 79 13.80 -5.68 3.27
CA LYS A 79 13.72 -4.27 3.65
C LYS A 79 13.13 -4.08 5.03
N PHE A 80 12.14 -4.88 5.39
CA PHE A 80 11.40 -4.69 6.64
C PHE A 80 11.75 -5.71 7.72
N LYS A 81 12.86 -6.40 7.56
CA LYS A 81 13.18 -7.47 8.50
C LYS A 81 13.39 -6.96 9.93
N SER A 82 13.70 -5.69 10.10
CA SER A 82 13.91 -5.11 11.43
C SER A 82 12.67 -4.42 11.97
N LYS A 83 11.60 -4.35 11.20
CA LYS A 83 10.37 -3.74 11.66
C LYS A 83 9.52 -4.76 12.39
N ASN A 84 8.88 -4.32 13.45
CA ASN A 84 8.09 -5.24 14.26
C ASN A 84 6.58 -4.97 14.18
N ASN A 85 6.15 -4.09 13.27
CA ASN A 85 4.72 -3.83 13.11
C ASN A 85 4.28 -3.94 11.66
N VAL A 86 4.83 -4.92 10.96
CA VAL A 86 4.44 -5.16 9.57
C VAL A 86 4.36 -6.66 9.32
N THR A 87 3.35 -7.05 8.57
CA THR A 87 3.18 -8.42 8.08
C THR A 87 3.20 -8.35 6.56
N LEU A 88 4.04 -9.16 5.96
CA LEU A 88 4.15 -9.19 4.50
C LEU A 88 3.60 -10.49 3.99
N ILE A 89 2.72 -10.41 3.00
CA ILE A 89 2.03 -11.57 2.46
C ILE A 89 2.23 -11.59 0.95
N ASN A 90 2.62 -12.76 0.44
CA ASN A 90 2.81 -12.94 -0.99
C ASN A 90 1.61 -13.70 -1.55
N LYS A 91 0.63 -12.94 -1.97
CA LYS A 91 -0.61 -13.51 -2.50
C LYS A 91 -1.27 -12.53 -3.44
N ASP A 92 -2.17 -13.07 -4.25
CA ASP A 92 -3.09 -12.23 -5.00
C ASP A 92 -4.14 -11.73 -4.01
N PHE A 93 -4.26 -10.42 -3.89
CA PHE A 93 -5.22 -9.85 -2.96
C PHE A 93 -6.62 -10.39 -3.18
N LEU A 94 -6.99 -10.65 -4.42
CA LEU A 94 -8.32 -11.14 -4.72
C LEU A 94 -8.59 -12.52 -4.13
N ASN A 95 -7.54 -13.26 -3.84
CA ASN A 95 -7.66 -14.60 -3.26
C ASN A 95 -7.34 -14.62 -1.77
N TRP A 96 -7.10 -13.46 -1.19
CA TRP A 96 -6.73 -13.38 0.21
C TRP A 96 -7.95 -13.02 1.03
N LYS A 97 -8.11 -13.69 2.14
CA LYS A 97 -9.26 -13.45 2.99
C LYS A 97 -8.99 -12.30 3.94
N LEU A 98 -9.87 -11.32 3.90
CA LEU A 98 -9.79 -10.20 4.82
C LEU A 98 -10.11 -10.65 6.24
N PRO A 99 -9.43 -10.07 7.23
CA PRO A 99 -9.77 -10.36 8.62
C PRO A 99 -11.18 -9.93 8.94
N LYS A 100 -11.85 -10.67 9.77
CA LYS A 100 -13.25 -10.38 10.07
C LYS A 100 -13.48 -9.86 11.48
N LYS A 101 -12.52 -10.04 12.36
CA LYS A 101 -12.74 -9.73 13.76
C LYS A 101 -12.18 -8.41 14.21
N ARG A 102 -11.66 -7.63 13.29
CA ARG A 102 -11.07 -6.37 13.69
C ARG A 102 -11.31 -5.35 12.62
N GLU A 103 -11.40 -4.12 13.05
CA GLU A 103 -11.51 -3.03 12.10
C GLU A 103 -10.16 -2.73 11.50
N TYR A 104 -10.16 -2.35 10.25
CA TYR A 104 -8.93 -2.00 9.56
C TYR A 104 -9.24 -1.01 8.46
N LYS A 105 -8.21 -0.32 8.02
CA LYS A 105 -8.30 0.58 6.90
C LYS A 105 -7.51 0.00 5.74
N VAL A 106 -7.92 0.30 4.54
CA VAL A 106 -7.27 -0.25 3.35
C VAL A 106 -6.61 0.88 2.59
N PHE A 107 -5.38 0.69 2.22
CA PHE A 107 -4.64 1.63 1.41
C PHE A 107 -4.10 0.90 0.19
N SER A 108 -4.29 1.49 -0.98
CA SER A 108 -3.78 0.90 -2.21
C SER A 108 -3.10 1.99 -3.01
N ASN A 109 -1.92 1.69 -3.49
CA ASN A 109 -1.21 2.61 -4.37
C ASN A 109 -1.07 2.04 -5.77
N ILE A 110 -1.87 1.04 -6.08
CA ILE A 110 -1.82 0.44 -7.41
C ILE A 110 -2.50 1.38 -8.39
N PRO A 111 -1.82 1.77 -9.45
CA PRO A 111 -2.51 2.54 -10.49
C PRO A 111 -3.42 1.58 -11.24
N PHE A 112 -4.69 1.86 -11.26
CA PHE A 112 -5.65 1.01 -11.91
C PHE A 112 -5.99 1.53 -13.27
N TYR A 113 -5.98 0.62 -14.21
CA TYR A 113 -6.62 0.87 -15.47
C TYR A 113 -7.78 -0.06 -15.51
N ILE A 114 -8.91 0.51 -15.40
CA ILE A 114 -10.10 -0.31 -15.44
C ILE A 114 -10.45 -0.50 -16.89
N THR A 115 -10.34 -1.68 -17.31
CA THR A 115 -10.65 -1.98 -18.70
C THR A 115 -11.92 -2.75 -18.81
#